data_dae3310478770c764ba2f64af3743d16
#
_entry.id   dae3310478770c764ba2f64af3743d16
#
_cell.length_a   1.000
_cell.length_b   1.000
_cell.length_c   1.000
_cell.angle_alpha   90.00
_cell.angle_beta   90.00
_cell.angle_gamma   90.00
#
_symmetry.space_group_name_H-M   'P 1'
#
loop_
_entity.id
_entity.type
_entity.pdbx_description
1 polymer ?
#
loop_
_entity_poly.entity_id
_entity_poly.type
_entity_poly.pdbx_seq_one_letter_code
_entity_poly.pdbx_strand_id
1 'polypeptide(L)'
;MPINVIVGLPHLNDGPILQRARALGRTALISANALSRWSEKRGWREWTGWRLGQLQNARGLSGLCLDSAGFVATARYGGFPWSLSDYVSLAAAYPFQWWASA
;
A
#
# COMPACT_ATOMS: atom_id res chain seq x y z
N MET A 1 4.19 19.82 -21.14
CA MET A 1 4.76 18.89 -20.14
C MET A 1 3.74 17.83 -19.81
N PRO A 2 4.10 16.57 -19.90
CA PRO A 2 3.16 15.55 -19.48
C PRO A 2 2.97 15.65 -17.97
N ILE A 3 1.71 15.69 -17.54
CA ILE A 3 1.37 15.63 -16.13
C ILE A 3 1.46 14.17 -15.72
N ASN A 4 2.35 13.85 -14.81
CA ASN A 4 2.40 12.52 -14.23
C ASN A 4 1.23 12.36 -13.27
N VAL A 5 0.18 11.69 -13.75
CA VAL A 5 -0.96 11.37 -12.92
C VAL A 5 -0.64 10.10 -12.14
N ILE A 6 -0.62 10.20 -10.83
CA ILE A 6 -0.46 9.05 -9.93
C ILE A 6 -1.85 8.49 -9.64
N VAL A 7 -2.04 7.20 -9.90
CA VAL A 7 -3.31 6.52 -9.68
C VAL A 7 -3.32 5.94 -8.28
N GLY A 8 -4.25 6.40 -7.44
CA GLY A 8 -4.47 5.81 -6.12
C GLY A 8 -5.18 4.46 -6.25
N LEU A 9 -4.61 3.43 -5.63
CA LEU A 9 -5.20 2.09 -5.63
C LEU A 9 -5.76 1.78 -4.24
N PRO A 10 -7.03 1.34 -4.14
CA PRO A 10 -7.61 0.95 -2.85
C PRO A 10 -6.99 -0.34 -2.31
N HIS A 11 -6.49 -1.18 -3.18
CA HIS A 11 -5.77 -2.41 -2.84
C HIS A 11 -4.92 -2.84 -4.03
N LEU A 12 -3.97 -3.74 -3.78
CA LEU A 12 -3.05 -4.22 -4.82
C LEU A 12 -3.45 -5.62 -5.30
N ASN A 13 -4.74 -5.82 -5.51
CA ASN A 13 -5.27 -7.03 -6.12
C ASN A 13 -5.27 -6.88 -7.63
N ASP A 14 -5.09 -7.99 -8.35
CA ASP A 14 -5.11 -7.98 -9.82
C ASP A 14 -6.56 -7.83 -10.32
N GLY A 15 -7.05 -6.61 -10.27
CA GLY A 15 -8.40 -6.24 -10.66
C GLY A 15 -8.43 -5.20 -11.77
N PRO A 16 -9.62 -4.73 -12.18
CA PRO A 16 -9.76 -3.83 -13.33
C PRO A 16 -9.00 -2.51 -13.19
N ILE A 17 -8.95 -1.93 -11.98
CA ILE A 17 -8.25 -0.65 -11.76
C ILE A 17 -6.76 -0.83 -11.98
N LEU A 18 -6.17 -1.89 -11.41
CA LEU A 18 -4.75 -2.18 -11.56
C LEU A 18 -4.41 -2.52 -13.00
N GLN A 19 -5.23 -3.33 -13.66
CA GLN A 19 -5.01 -3.68 -15.07
C GLN A 19 -5.04 -2.45 -15.96
N ARG A 20 -5.96 -1.52 -15.70
CA ARG A 20 -6.04 -0.27 -16.47
C ARG A 20 -4.82 0.62 -16.21
N ALA A 21 -4.39 0.76 -14.96
CA ALA A 21 -3.20 1.53 -14.62
C ALA A 21 -1.95 0.94 -15.30
N ARG A 22 -1.85 -0.39 -15.32
CA ARG A 22 -0.76 -1.10 -15.99
C ARG A 22 -0.80 -0.88 -17.50
N ALA A 23 -1.98 -0.98 -18.12
CA ALA A 23 -2.14 -0.77 -19.56
C ALA A 23 -1.80 0.64 -19.98
N LEU A 24 -2.05 1.64 -19.13
CA LEU A 24 -1.75 3.05 -19.39
C LEU A 24 -0.32 3.44 -18.99
N GLY A 25 0.47 2.52 -18.42
CA GLY A 25 1.83 2.80 -17.96
C GLY A 25 1.89 3.83 -16.84
N ARG A 26 0.92 3.85 -15.96
CA ARG A 26 0.84 4.83 -14.88
C ARG A 26 1.64 4.43 -13.65
N THR A 27 2.07 5.44 -12.89
CA THR A 27 2.58 5.25 -11.54
C THR A 27 1.39 5.15 -10.59
N ALA A 28 1.43 4.20 -9.66
CA ALA A 28 0.36 3.98 -8.70
C ALA A 28 0.81 4.33 -7.28
N LEU A 29 -0.16 4.70 -6.46
CA LEU A 29 0.01 4.93 -5.03
C LEU A 29 -0.82 3.91 -4.26
N ILE A 30 -0.16 3.18 -3.36
CA ILE A 30 -0.82 2.23 -2.48
C ILE A 30 -0.56 2.63 -1.02
N SER A 31 -1.56 2.49 -0.16
CA SER A 31 -1.37 2.75 1.26
C SER A 31 -0.90 1.50 2.00
N ALA A 32 -0.15 1.71 3.08
CA ALA A 32 0.27 0.61 3.94
C ALA A 32 -0.93 -0.16 4.50
N ASN A 33 -2.03 0.54 4.76
CA ASN A 33 -3.26 -0.11 5.24
C ASN A 33 -3.77 -1.17 4.24
N ALA A 34 -3.68 -0.89 2.95
CA ALA A 34 -4.13 -1.83 1.91
C ALA A 34 -3.27 -3.10 1.84
N LEU A 35 -2.04 -3.03 2.31
CA LEU A 35 -1.11 -4.17 2.35
C LEU A 35 -1.10 -4.86 3.72
N SER A 36 -1.94 -4.44 4.65
CA SER A 36 -1.98 -4.99 5.99
C SER A 36 -2.69 -6.33 6.02
N ARG A 37 -2.15 -7.23 6.84
CA ARG A 37 -2.75 -8.54 7.14
C ARG A 37 -3.31 -8.50 8.55
N TRP A 38 -4.55 -8.97 8.68
CA TRP A 38 -5.26 -8.97 9.95
C TRP A 38 -5.64 -10.38 10.35
N SER A 39 -5.61 -10.64 11.64
CA SER A 39 -6.13 -11.87 12.25
C SER A 39 -7.33 -11.51 13.12
N GLU A 40 -8.39 -12.31 13.04
CA GLU A 40 -9.57 -12.15 13.89
C GLU A 40 -9.60 -13.28 14.92
N LYS A 41 -9.63 -12.90 16.20
CA LYS A 41 -9.74 -13.84 17.31
C LYS A 41 -10.76 -13.30 18.31
N ARG A 42 -11.79 -14.12 18.60
CA ARG A 42 -12.76 -13.87 19.69
C ARG A 42 -13.36 -12.47 19.66
N GLY A 43 -13.72 -11.99 18.46
CA GLY A 43 -14.41 -10.71 18.29
C GLY A 43 -13.52 -9.49 18.22
N TRP A 44 -12.20 -9.63 18.16
CA TRP A 44 -11.27 -8.53 17.95
C TRP A 44 -10.30 -8.83 16.83
N ARG A 45 -9.73 -7.76 16.25
CA ARG A 45 -8.80 -7.85 15.14
C ARG A 45 -7.41 -7.45 15.61
N GLU A 46 -6.42 -8.20 15.14
CA GLU A 46 -5.02 -7.93 15.42
C GLU A 46 -4.25 -7.82 14.10
N TRP A 47 -3.42 -6.79 13.98
CA TRP A 47 -2.54 -6.65 12.85
C TRP A 47 -1.40 -7.66 12.95
N THR A 48 -1.15 -8.42 11.86
CA THR A 48 -0.19 -9.52 11.89
C THR A 48 0.94 -9.38 10.87
N GLY A 49 1.01 -8.29 10.13
CA GLY A 49 2.09 -8.07 9.17
C GLY A 49 1.60 -7.54 7.84
N TRP A 50 2.44 -7.70 6.82
CA TRP A 50 2.18 -7.19 5.48
C TRP A 50 1.93 -8.32 4.48
N ARG A 51 1.07 -8.04 3.50
CA ARG A 51 0.80 -8.95 2.37
C ARG A 51 1.82 -8.72 1.28
N LEU A 52 3.08 -9.08 1.53
CA LEU A 52 4.19 -8.81 0.62
C LEU A 52 4.03 -9.49 -0.74
N GLY A 53 3.34 -10.62 -0.78
CA GLY A 53 3.08 -11.32 -2.04
C GLY A 53 2.28 -10.52 -3.04
N GLN A 54 1.47 -9.57 -2.59
CA GLN A 54 0.71 -8.70 -3.48
C GLN A 54 1.58 -7.69 -4.23
N LEU A 55 2.78 -7.41 -3.74
CA LEU A 55 3.69 -6.46 -4.40
C LEU A 55 4.09 -6.91 -5.80
N GLN A 56 4.07 -8.21 -6.07
CA GLN A 56 4.33 -8.72 -7.43
C GLN A 56 3.28 -8.24 -8.44
N ASN A 57 2.09 -7.88 -8.00
CA ASN A 57 1.04 -7.37 -8.88
C ASN A 57 1.36 -5.98 -9.42
N ALA A 58 2.36 -5.29 -8.85
CA ALA A 58 2.82 -4.00 -9.36
C ALA A 58 3.63 -4.09 -10.65
N ARG A 59 3.95 -5.29 -11.12
CA ARG A 59 4.67 -5.49 -12.39
C ARG A 59 3.88 -4.87 -13.54
N GLY A 60 4.60 -4.17 -14.41
CA GLY A 60 3.98 -3.49 -15.55
C GLY A 60 3.50 -2.07 -15.27
N LEU A 61 3.51 -1.64 -14.02
CA LEU A 61 3.32 -0.23 -13.68
C LEU A 61 4.62 0.54 -13.95
N SER A 62 4.52 1.84 -14.26
CA SER A 62 5.69 2.71 -14.35
C SER A 62 6.42 2.83 -13.04
N GLY A 63 5.69 2.77 -11.94
CA GLY A 63 6.26 2.80 -10.60
C GLY A 63 5.18 2.62 -9.55
N LEU A 64 5.61 2.39 -8.33
CA LEU A 64 4.74 2.25 -7.18
C LEU A 64 5.23 3.16 -6.07
N CYS A 65 4.31 3.93 -5.50
CA CYS A 65 4.59 4.80 -4.35
C CYS A 65 3.83 4.27 -3.14
N LEU A 66 4.40 4.47 -1.96
CA LEU A 66 3.83 3.98 -0.71
C LEU A 66 3.40 5.15 0.17
N ASP A 67 2.15 5.14 0.60
CA ASP A 67 1.61 6.06 1.58
C ASP A 67 1.52 5.36 2.94
N SER A 68 1.89 6.06 4.01
CA SER A 68 1.83 5.52 5.37
C SER A 68 0.42 5.22 5.84
N ALA A 69 -0.61 5.81 5.21
CA ALA A 69 -2.01 5.73 5.63
C ALA A 69 -2.27 6.38 6.99
N GLY A 70 -1.48 7.40 7.37
CA GLY A 70 -1.61 8.04 8.68
C GLY A 70 -2.99 8.56 8.98
N PHE A 71 -3.66 9.18 8.00
CA PHE A 71 -5.01 9.68 8.17
C PHE A 71 -6.01 8.54 8.46
N VAL A 72 -5.93 7.46 7.67
CA VAL A 72 -6.81 6.30 7.83
C VAL A 72 -6.55 5.61 9.17
N ALA A 73 -5.28 5.43 9.51
CA ALA A 73 -4.89 4.78 10.76
C ALA A 73 -5.39 5.57 11.96
N THR A 74 -5.25 6.88 11.95
CA THR A 74 -5.74 7.74 13.04
C THR A 74 -7.25 7.69 13.15
N ALA A 75 -7.97 7.75 12.02
CA ALA A 75 -9.42 7.76 12.01
C ALA A 75 -10.03 6.43 12.45
N ARG A 76 -9.43 5.30 12.05
CA ARG A 76 -10.00 3.96 12.30
C ARG A 76 -9.49 3.32 13.57
N TYR A 77 -8.22 3.53 13.93
CA TYR A 77 -7.55 2.78 14.98
C TYR A 77 -7.05 3.64 16.13
N GLY A 78 -7.18 4.97 16.03
CA GLY A 78 -6.62 5.90 17.01
C GLY A 78 -5.11 6.02 16.95
N GLY A 79 -4.48 5.48 15.92
CA GLY A 79 -3.05 5.45 15.71
C GLY A 79 -2.66 4.33 14.77
N PHE A 80 -1.37 4.18 14.49
CA PHE A 80 -0.91 3.10 13.63
C PHE A 80 -0.97 1.77 14.36
N PRO A 81 -1.59 0.72 13.77
CA PRO A 81 -1.57 -0.62 14.34
C PRO A 81 -0.22 -1.33 14.15
N TRP A 82 0.68 -0.77 13.35
CA TRP A 82 2.04 -1.26 13.12
C TRP A 82 3.06 -0.28 13.68
N SER A 83 4.25 -0.77 14.00
CA SER A 83 5.35 0.07 14.48
C SER A 83 6.04 0.79 13.32
N LEU A 84 6.84 1.81 13.64
CA LEU A 84 7.68 2.47 12.65
C LEU A 84 8.64 1.47 12.00
N SER A 85 9.20 0.55 12.78
CA SER A 85 10.08 -0.51 12.28
C SER A 85 9.37 -1.40 11.26
N ASP A 86 8.12 -1.77 11.52
CA ASP A 86 7.32 -2.54 10.58
C ASP A 86 7.09 -1.77 9.27
N TYR A 87 6.79 -0.48 9.36
CA TYR A 87 6.60 0.35 8.17
C TYR A 87 7.88 0.48 7.35
N VAL A 88 9.01 0.69 8.00
CA VAL A 88 10.31 0.76 7.32
C VAL A 88 10.64 -0.55 6.63
N SER A 89 10.30 -1.68 7.25
CA SER A 89 10.48 -2.99 6.63
C SER A 89 9.64 -3.14 5.36
N LEU A 90 8.41 -2.62 5.37
CA LEU A 90 7.57 -2.61 4.16
C LEU A 90 8.19 -1.72 3.08
N ALA A 91 8.63 -0.53 3.43
CA ALA A 91 9.25 0.40 2.49
C ALA A 91 10.51 -0.18 1.84
N ALA A 92 11.23 -1.03 2.57
CA ALA A 92 12.43 -1.69 2.08
C ALA A 92 12.16 -2.97 1.28
N ALA A 93 10.95 -3.53 1.38
CA ALA A 93 10.60 -4.80 0.74
C ALA A 93 10.37 -4.70 -0.77
N TYR A 94 10.23 -3.49 -1.30
CA TYR A 94 9.96 -3.24 -2.71
C TYR A 94 10.64 -1.93 -3.11
N PRO A 95 11.11 -1.76 -4.35
CA PRO A 95 11.73 -0.52 -4.81
C PRO A 95 10.66 0.54 -5.12
N PHE A 96 10.01 1.06 -4.09
CA PHE A 96 9.07 2.16 -4.24
C PHE A 96 9.79 3.39 -4.78
N GLN A 97 9.14 4.15 -5.67
CA GLN A 97 9.71 5.40 -6.18
C GLN A 97 9.91 6.42 -5.06
N TRP A 98 8.95 6.48 -4.15
CA TRP A 98 9.06 7.21 -2.90
C TRP A 98 8.07 6.60 -1.89
N TRP A 99 8.27 6.90 -0.62
CA TRP A 99 7.36 6.51 0.44
C TRP A 99 7.28 7.63 1.46
N ALA A 100 6.06 7.84 2.01
CA ALA A 100 5.81 8.90 2.96
C ALA A 100 6.32 8.52 4.35
N SER A 101 6.92 9.49 5.04
CA SER A 101 7.25 9.33 6.46
C SER A 101 5.97 9.21 7.27
N ALA A 102 6.03 8.39 8.29
CA ALA A 102 4.90 8.25 9.21
C ALA A 102 4.74 9.51 10.08
#